data_5e9e75861bf07343a92c13ab82ef0a4a
#
_entry.id   5e9e75861bf07343a92c13ab82ef0a4a
#
_cell.length_a   1.000
_cell.length_b   1.000
_cell.length_c   1.000
_cell.angle_alpha   90.00
_cell.angle_beta   90.00
_cell.angle_gamma   90.00
#
_symmetry.space_group_name_H-M   'P 1'
#
loop_
_entity.id
_entity.type
_entity.pdbx_description
1 polymer ?
#
loop_
_entity_poly.entity_id
_entity_poly.type
_entity_poly.pdbx_seq_one_letter_code
_entity_poly.pdbx_strand_id
1 'polypeptide(L)'
;CRTRVNVRSSHHCALTPIFLMIRRPPRSTLFPYTTLFRSVQSIRALKMLGSNISMPNKTVVHKYLDEVDEAAKLCGAINTVVNLRDENGQVTGKLKGYNTDGMGYWQALTEEGIDFKGMKMVLIGTGGAATAIAVRGALDGVAEIEIFNIKDKFYSRGEEIVDLINKNTNCKATMNDLADKDLLKEKMHAADLFCDATGVGMHPLEDLSNIPDPSFFKKDLIVTDTVYAPRETVMMKQAKEAGCEKVFNGMGMMLFQALIAIKLYTGKDTPVDYMKEKLGI
;
A
#
# COMPACT_ATOMS: atom_id res chain seq x y z
N CYS A 1 -46.28 -4.21 -15.64
CA CYS A 1 -46.48 -3.16 -14.67
C CYS A 1 -45.35 -2.14 -14.83
N ARG A 2 -45.66 -0.94 -15.35
CA ARG A 2 -44.70 0.15 -15.56
C ARG A 2 -44.57 0.94 -14.27
N THR A 3 -43.36 1.07 -13.71
CA THR A 3 -43.07 2.01 -12.62
C THR A 3 -42.24 3.15 -13.20
N ARG A 4 -42.81 4.36 -13.22
CA ARG A 4 -42.15 5.61 -13.59
C ARG A 4 -41.20 6.01 -12.50
N VAL A 5 -39.92 6.24 -12.82
CA VAL A 5 -38.98 6.90 -11.95
C VAL A 5 -39.01 8.40 -12.26
N ASN A 6 -39.46 9.19 -11.27
CA ASN A 6 -39.41 10.65 -11.29
C ASN A 6 -37.98 11.15 -11.00
N VAL A 7 -37.32 11.74 -11.97
CA VAL A 7 -36.05 12.42 -11.80
C VAL A 7 -36.34 13.88 -11.43
N ARG A 8 -36.19 14.24 -10.16
CA ARG A 8 -36.08 15.66 -9.75
C ARG A 8 -34.62 16.07 -9.83
N SER A 9 -34.37 17.06 -10.66
CA SER A 9 -33.09 17.75 -10.78
C SER A 9 -32.72 18.51 -9.50
N SER A 10 -31.59 18.16 -8.89
CA SER A 10 -30.83 19.06 -8.04
C SER A 10 -29.36 18.92 -8.39
N HIS A 11 -28.78 20.02 -8.83
CA HIS A 11 -27.38 20.13 -9.18
C HIS A 11 -26.50 19.92 -7.96
N HIS A 12 -26.06 18.69 -7.72
CA HIS A 12 -24.89 18.40 -6.94
C HIS A 12 -24.04 17.46 -7.78
N CYS A 13 -22.95 17.99 -8.28
CA CYS A 13 -21.92 17.21 -8.98
C CYS A 13 -21.25 16.30 -7.94
N ALA A 14 -21.89 15.18 -7.62
CA ALA A 14 -21.29 14.12 -6.83
C ALA A 14 -20.34 13.35 -7.76
N LEU A 15 -19.05 13.64 -7.65
CA LEU A 15 -17.99 12.76 -8.12
C LEU A 15 -18.06 11.47 -7.29
N THR A 16 -18.93 10.56 -7.71
CA THR A 16 -18.92 9.20 -7.19
C THR A 16 -17.70 8.50 -7.81
N PRO A 17 -16.68 8.13 -7.04
CA PRO A 17 -15.64 7.28 -7.59
C PRO A 17 -16.28 5.95 -7.95
N ILE A 18 -16.31 5.62 -9.24
CA ILE A 18 -16.70 4.30 -9.69
C ILE A 18 -15.57 3.35 -9.29
N PHE A 19 -15.68 2.79 -8.11
CA PHE A 19 -14.91 1.61 -7.73
C PHE A 19 -15.45 0.44 -8.56
N LEU A 20 -14.82 0.17 -9.68
CA LEU A 20 -15.05 -1.08 -10.41
C LEU A 20 -14.43 -2.23 -9.58
N MET A 21 -15.11 -2.66 -8.54
CA MET A 21 -14.83 -3.96 -7.91
C MET A 21 -15.21 -5.03 -8.93
N ILE A 22 -14.23 -5.52 -9.66
CA ILE A 22 -14.41 -6.72 -10.48
C ILE A 22 -14.61 -7.89 -9.51
N ARG A 23 -15.88 -8.20 -9.20
CA ARG A 23 -16.24 -9.43 -8.49
C ARG A 23 -15.63 -10.62 -9.25
N ARG A 24 -15.13 -11.61 -8.49
CA ARG A 24 -14.64 -12.86 -9.08
C ARG A 24 -15.65 -13.36 -10.12
N PRO A 25 -15.26 -13.56 -11.39
CA PRO A 25 -16.17 -14.18 -12.36
C PRO A 25 -16.51 -15.58 -11.88
N PRO A 26 -17.73 -16.09 -12.16
CA PRO A 26 -18.02 -17.51 -11.95
C PRO A 26 -16.97 -18.33 -12.69
N ARG A 27 -16.64 -19.51 -12.16
CA ARG A 27 -15.60 -20.43 -12.65
C ARG A 27 -15.81 -20.83 -14.12
N SER A 28 -15.63 -19.92 -15.05
CA SER A 28 -15.45 -20.23 -16.46
C SER A 28 -13.95 -20.16 -16.75
N THR A 29 -13.36 -21.29 -17.00
CA THR A 29 -11.95 -21.54 -17.24
C THR A 29 -11.41 -20.99 -18.57
N LEU A 30 -12.09 -20.05 -19.20
CA LEU A 30 -11.69 -19.45 -20.46
C LEU A 30 -11.13 -18.04 -20.26
N PHE A 31 -9.79 -17.97 -20.15
CA PHE A 31 -8.94 -16.80 -20.34
C PHE A 31 -9.06 -15.61 -19.36
N PRO A 32 -8.52 -15.72 -18.14
CA PRO A 32 -8.36 -14.56 -17.26
C PRO A 32 -7.53 -13.42 -17.91
N TYR A 33 -6.56 -13.74 -18.74
CA TYR A 33 -5.72 -12.77 -19.46
C TYR A 33 -6.49 -11.94 -20.50
N THR A 34 -7.48 -12.51 -21.17
CA THR A 34 -8.28 -11.75 -22.16
C THR A 34 -9.19 -10.73 -21.48
N THR A 35 -9.69 -11.03 -20.28
CA THR A 35 -10.53 -10.09 -19.51
C THR A 35 -9.69 -8.91 -19.02
N LEU A 36 -8.51 -9.15 -18.44
CA LEU A 36 -7.61 -8.09 -18.02
C LEU A 36 -7.16 -7.22 -19.20
N PHE A 37 -6.75 -7.83 -20.31
CA PHE A 37 -6.39 -7.11 -21.52
C PHE A 37 -7.54 -6.20 -21.99
N ARG A 38 -8.75 -6.74 -22.11
CA ARG A 38 -9.94 -5.96 -22.52
C ARG A 38 -10.23 -4.81 -21.55
N SER A 39 -10.12 -5.04 -20.23
CA SER A 39 -10.32 -4.01 -19.22
C SER A 39 -9.30 -2.88 -19.36
N VAL A 40 -8.03 -3.20 -19.59
CA VAL A 40 -6.98 -2.19 -19.82
C VAL A 40 -7.22 -1.43 -21.14
N GLN A 41 -7.61 -2.12 -22.22
CA GLN A 41 -7.95 -1.46 -23.49
C GLN A 41 -9.19 -0.57 -23.37
N SER A 42 -10.13 -0.93 -22.48
CA SER A 42 -11.31 -0.09 -22.22
C SER A 42 -10.95 1.27 -21.62
N ILE A 43 -9.87 1.37 -20.84
CA ILE A 43 -9.37 2.66 -20.34
C ILE A 43 -9.06 3.61 -21.51
N ARG A 44 -8.43 3.07 -22.57
CA ARG A 44 -8.11 3.85 -23.78
C ARG A 44 -9.38 4.19 -24.56
N ALA A 45 -10.19 3.17 -24.86
CA ALA A 45 -11.38 3.29 -25.73
C ALA A 45 -12.43 4.25 -25.16
N LEU A 46 -12.66 4.19 -23.84
CA LEU A 46 -13.62 5.04 -23.14
C LEU A 46 -13.02 6.38 -22.67
N LYS A 47 -11.75 6.66 -23.01
CA LYS A 47 -11.03 7.85 -22.56
C LYS A 47 -11.10 8.07 -21.04
N MET A 48 -11.03 6.97 -20.27
CA MET A 48 -11.02 7.05 -18.82
C MET A 48 -9.71 7.70 -18.34
N LEU A 49 -9.75 8.41 -17.23
CA LEU A 49 -8.55 9.02 -16.62
C LEU A 49 -7.58 7.95 -16.08
N GLY A 50 -8.10 6.81 -15.67
CA GLY A 50 -7.32 5.69 -15.17
C GLY A 50 -8.20 4.64 -14.47
N SER A 51 -7.57 3.71 -13.78
CA SER A 51 -8.26 2.66 -13.01
C SER A 51 -7.35 2.10 -11.90
N ASN A 52 -7.94 1.72 -10.77
CA ASN A 52 -7.24 0.94 -9.76
C ASN A 52 -7.24 -0.55 -10.14
N ILE A 53 -6.16 -1.22 -9.77
CA ILE A 53 -5.93 -2.65 -10.02
C ILE A 53 -5.79 -3.36 -8.66
N SER A 54 -6.54 -4.44 -8.48
CA SER A 54 -6.45 -5.29 -7.29
C SER A 54 -5.85 -6.66 -7.60
N MET A 55 -5.57 -7.44 -6.54
CA MET A 55 -5.15 -8.83 -6.72
C MET A 55 -6.21 -9.67 -7.47
N PRO A 56 -5.81 -10.61 -8.31
CA PRO A 56 -4.44 -11.05 -8.58
C PRO A 56 -3.73 -10.27 -9.71
N ASN A 57 -4.31 -9.20 -10.23
CA ASN A 57 -3.88 -8.55 -11.47
C ASN A 57 -2.71 -7.56 -11.29
N LYS A 58 -2.41 -7.14 -10.04
CA LYS A 58 -1.34 -6.15 -9.75
C LYS A 58 0.03 -6.54 -10.34
N THR A 59 0.36 -7.83 -10.39
CA THR A 59 1.65 -8.35 -10.85
C THR A 59 1.73 -8.62 -12.35
N VAL A 60 0.60 -8.66 -13.05
CA VAL A 60 0.56 -9.04 -14.48
C VAL A 60 0.13 -7.91 -15.41
N VAL A 61 -0.48 -6.84 -14.88
CA VAL A 61 -1.04 -5.73 -15.67
C VAL A 61 0.04 -4.95 -16.44
N HIS A 62 1.28 -4.93 -15.95
CA HIS A 62 2.41 -4.25 -16.60
C HIS A 62 2.58 -4.61 -18.07
N LYS A 63 2.22 -5.85 -18.48
CA LYS A 63 2.31 -6.35 -19.86
C LYS A 63 1.44 -5.58 -20.86
N TYR A 64 0.49 -4.81 -20.38
CA TYR A 64 -0.51 -4.09 -21.21
C TYR A 64 -0.38 -2.57 -21.10
N LEU A 65 0.66 -2.09 -20.41
CA LEU A 65 0.92 -0.67 -20.20
C LEU A 65 2.07 -0.19 -21.09
N ASP A 66 2.10 1.11 -21.37
CA ASP A 66 3.14 1.73 -22.17
C ASP A 66 4.35 2.11 -21.30
N GLU A 67 4.10 2.51 -20.05
CA GLU A 67 5.12 2.90 -19.08
C GLU A 67 4.80 2.34 -17.69
N VAL A 68 5.84 2.19 -16.88
CA VAL A 68 5.74 1.81 -15.46
C VAL A 68 6.64 2.73 -14.66
N ASP A 69 6.12 3.27 -13.57
CA ASP A 69 6.87 4.05 -12.59
C ASP A 69 8.00 3.22 -11.96
N GLU A 70 9.11 3.84 -11.60
CA GLU A 70 10.30 3.16 -11.11
C GLU A 70 10.01 2.32 -9.85
N ALA A 71 9.34 2.91 -8.85
CA ALA A 71 8.96 2.19 -7.64
C ALA A 71 8.03 1.01 -7.94
N ALA A 72 7.03 1.20 -8.83
CA ALA A 72 6.11 0.15 -9.25
C ALA A 72 6.83 -0.98 -10.00
N LYS A 73 7.86 -0.63 -10.79
CA LYS A 73 8.70 -1.59 -11.51
C LYS A 73 9.54 -2.43 -10.54
N LEU A 74 10.18 -1.79 -9.57
CA LEU A 74 10.96 -2.48 -8.53
C LEU A 74 10.07 -3.34 -7.63
N CYS A 75 8.88 -2.85 -7.24
CA CYS A 75 7.90 -3.65 -6.49
C CYS A 75 7.37 -4.87 -7.26
N GLY A 76 7.43 -4.85 -8.59
CA GLY A 76 6.78 -5.86 -9.44
C GLY A 76 5.26 -5.86 -9.34
N ALA A 77 4.65 -4.78 -8.85
CA ALA A 77 3.21 -4.68 -8.60
C ALA A 77 2.67 -3.27 -8.88
N ILE A 78 1.56 -3.20 -9.62
CA ILE A 78 0.87 -1.97 -10.01
C ILE A 78 -0.54 -2.02 -9.46
N ASN A 79 -0.91 -1.04 -8.62
CA ASN A 79 -2.28 -0.89 -8.10
C ASN A 79 -3.06 0.23 -8.79
N THR A 80 -2.39 1.08 -9.57
CA THR A 80 -2.98 2.28 -10.19
C THR A 80 -2.46 2.42 -11.62
N VAL A 81 -3.37 2.50 -12.60
CA VAL A 81 -3.08 2.75 -14.01
C VAL A 81 -3.64 4.10 -14.39
N VAL A 82 -2.80 4.98 -14.93
CA VAL A 82 -3.14 6.34 -15.33
C VAL A 82 -3.09 6.47 -16.85
N ASN A 83 -4.11 7.06 -17.44
CA ASN A 83 -4.10 7.48 -18.84
C ASN A 83 -3.45 8.87 -18.90
N LEU A 84 -2.23 8.93 -19.45
CA LEU A 84 -1.45 10.15 -19.48
C LEU A 84 -2.17 11.25 -20.27
N ARG A 85 -1.98 12.49 -19.83
CA ARG A 85 -2.58 13.67 -20.46
C ARG A 85 -1.54 14.45 -21.24
N ASP A 86 -2.00 15.12 -22.27
CA ASP A 86 -1.24 16.10 -23.04
C ASP A 86 -1.22 17.48 -22.33
N GLU A 87 -0.61 18.45 -22.95
CA GLU A 87 -0.48 19.85 -22.47
C GLU A 87 -1.86 20.53 -22.31
N ASN A 88 -2.87 20.08 -23.04
CA ASN A 88 -4.25 20.57 -22.98
C ASN A 88 -5.11 19.82 -21.95
N GLY A 89 -4.52 18.88 -21.21
CA GLY A 89 -5.20 18.06 -20.21
C GLY A 89 -6.06 16.93 -20.81
N GLN A 90 -5.96 16.66 -22.11
CA GLN A 90 -6.68 15.58 -22.77
C GLN A 90 -5.94 14.25 -22.60
N VAL A 91 -6.69 13.17 -22.38
CA VAL A 91 -6.09 11.83 -22.29
C VAL A 91 -5.55 11.37 -23.65
N THR A 92 -4.33 10.86 -23.64
CA THR A 92 -3.61 10.47 -24.87
C THR A 92 -3.83 9.02 -25.28
N GLY A 93 -4.38 8.20 -24.38
CA GLY A 93 -4.42 6.75 -24.53
C GLY A 93 -3.12 6.05 -24.10
N LYS A 94 -2.06 6.76 -23.76
CA LYS A 94 -0.82 6.22 -23.24
C LYS A 94 -0.97 5.92 -21.76
N LEU A 95 -0.79 4.66 -21.36
CA LEU A 95 -1.07 4.19 -20.00
C LEU A 95 0.22 4.01 -19.21
N LYS A 96 0.27 4.60 -18.01
CA LYS A 96 1.37 4.43 -17.06
C LYS A 96 0.91 3.80 -15.77
N GLY A 97 1.66 2.80 -15.30
CA GLY A 97 1.39 2.07 -14.05
C GLY A 97 2.16 2.66 -12.88
N TYR A 98 1.49 2.72 -11.72
CA TYR A 98 2.04 3.18 -10.45
C TYR A 98 1.74 2.20 -9.33
N ASN A 99 2.54 2.27 -8.26
CA ASN A 99 2.22 1.66 -6.98
C ASN A 99 1.99 2.76 -5.94
N THR A 100 0.72 3.04 -5.63
CA THR A 100 0.37 4.07 -4.64
C THR A 100 0.30 3.52 -3.22
N ASP A 101 0.42 2.19 -3.00
CA ASP A 101 0.39 1.59 -1.65
C ASP A 101 1.58 2.09 -0.82
N GLY A 102 2.81 1.97 -1.35
CA GLY A 102 4.01 2.48 -0.69
C GLY A 102 4.01 4.00 -0.53
N MET A 103 3.59 4.74 -1.59
CA MET A 103 3.45 6.20 -1.52
C MET A 103 2.48 6.61 -0.39
N GLY A 104 1.34 5.93 -0.27
CA GLY A 104 0.32 6.23 0.72
C GLY A 104 0.79 5.97 2.15
N TYR A 105 1.57 4.91 2.37
CA TYR A 105 2.14 4.61 3.68
C TYR A 105 3.09 5.74 4.15
N TRP A 106 4.04 6.12 3.31
CA TRP A 106 5.01 7.16 3.68
C TRP A 106 4.39 8.56 3.76
N GLN A 107 3.42 8.86 2.88
CA GLN A 107 2.66 10.11 2.98
C GLN A 107 1.87 10.19 4.30
N ALA A 108 1.28 9.09 4.75
CA ALA A 108 0.55 9.05 6.03
C ALA A 108 1.48 9.42 7.21
N LEU A 109 2.70 8.91 7.23
CA LEU A 109 3.68 9.26 8.27
C LEU A 109 4.15 10.72 8.17
N THR A 110 4.35 11.22 6.95
CA THR A 110 4.72 12.63 6.72
C THR A 110 3.65 13.59 7.22
N GLU A 111 2.37 13.27 7.02
CA GLU A 111 1.24 14.07 7.53
C GLU A 111 1.16 14.11 9.07
N GLU A 112 1.68 13.07 9.73
CA GLU A 112 1.84 13.04 11.19
C GLU A 112 3.16 13.69 11.68
N GLY A 113 3.84 14.43 10.78
CA GLY A 113 5.07 15.17 11.09
C GLY A 113 6.32 14.29 11.23
N ILE A 114 6.33 13.08 10.69
CA ILE A 114 7.46 12.17 10.75
C ILE A 114 8.33 12.34 9.51
N ASP A 115 9.56 12.81 9.70
CA ASP A 115 10.61 12.75 8.67
C ASP A 115 11.37 11.43 8.81
N PHE A 116 11.10 10.53 7.90
CA PHE A 116 11.65 9.17 7.91
C PHE A 116 13.00 9.04 7.20
N LYS A 117 13.54 10.13 6.62
CA LYS A 117 14.84 10.10 5.93
C LYS A 117 15.95 9.81 6.93
N GLY A 118 16.80 8.87 6.57
CA GLY A 118 17.91 8.44 7.43
C GLY A 118 17.51 7.49 8.56
N MET A 119 16.22 7.19 8.74
CA MET A 119 15.74 6.27 9.77
C MET A 119 16.14 4.82 9.49
N LYS A 120 16.22 4.06 10.59
CA LYS A 120 16.32 2.59 10.60
C LYS A 120 14.94 1.99 10.84
N MET A 121 14.55 1.08 9.97
CA MET A 121 13.23 0.45 10.01
C MET A 121 13.34 -1.06 10.24
N VAL A 122 12.48 -1.59 11.10
CA VAL A 122 12.15 -3.02 11.16
C VAL A 122 10.80 -3.24 10.49
N LEU A 123 10.75 -4.15 9.54
CA LEU A 123 9.55 -4.48 8.76
C LEU A 123 9.25 -5.97 8.87
N ILE A 124 8.06 -6.35 9.34
CA ILE A 124 7.61 -7.73 9.31
C ILE A 124 6.73 -7.97 8.10
N GLY A 125 7.08 -9.02 7.33
CA GLY A 125 6.35 -9.47 6.16
C GLY A 125 7.09 -9.23 4.84
N THR A 126 6.74 -10.05 3.82
CA THR A 126 7.26 -9.99 2.46
C THR A 126 6.14 -10.00 1.40
N GLY A 127 4.93 -9.67 1.84
CA GLY A 127 3.75 -9.53 0.99
C GLY A 127 3.76 -8.27 0.13
N GLY A 128 2.68 -8.04 -0.62
CA GLY A 128 2.57 -6.89 -1.52
C GLY A 128 2.68 -5.53 -0.84
N ALA A 129 2.07 -5.37 0.35
CA ALA A 129 2.18 -4.14 1.15
C ALA A 129 3.62 -3.94 1.66
N ALA A 130 4.21 -4.97 2.27
CA ALA A 130 5.58 -4.92 2.76
C ALA A 130 6.58 -4.56 1.65
N THR A 131 6.47 -5.20 0.49
CA THR A 131 7.31 -4.88 -0.68
C THR A 131 7.18 -3.43 -1.10
N ALA A 132 5.94 -2.92 -1.19
CA ALA A 132 5.68 -1.53 -1.60
C ALA A 132 6.25 -0.52 -0.59
N ILE A 133 6.09 -0.79 0.70
CA ILE A 133 6.61 0.03 1.80
C ILE A 133 8.15 0.04 1.77
N ALA A 134 8.78 -1.14 1.70
CA ALA A 134 10.23 -1.27 1.71
C ALA A 134 10.88 -0.58 0.51
N VAL A 135 10.42 -0.87 -0.70
CA VAL A 135 10.98 -0.32 -1.94
C VAL A 135 10.79 1.20 -1.97
N ARG A 136 9.59 1.69 -1.64
CA ARG A 136 9.33 3.13 -1.66
C ARG A 136 10.14 3.86 -0.59
N GLY A 137 10.21 3.35 0.63
CA GLY A 137 11.03 3.93 1.71
C GLY A 137 12.51 3.99 1.37
N ALA A 138 13.05 2.92 0.77
CA ALA A 138 14.43 2.86 0.33
C ALA A 138 14.74 3.93 -0.75
N LEU A 139 13.84 4.12 -1.73
CA LEU A 139 13.96 5.17 -2.75
C LEU A 139 13.84 6.58 -2.17
N ASP A 140 13.02 6.77 -1.14
CA ASP A 140 12.75 8.08 -0.53
C ASP A 140 13.72 8.44 0.60
N GLY A 141 14.67 7.54 0.95
CA GLY A 141 15.78 7.88 1.83
C GLY A 141 15.79 7.24 3.21
N VAL A 142 15.04 6.17 3.45
CA VAL A 142 15.25 5.30 4.63
C VAL A 142 16.67 4.72 4.55
N ALA A 143 17.42 4.78 5.66
CA ALA A 143 18.83 4.37 5.66
C ALA A 143 19.02 2.86 5.76
N GLU A 144 18.26 2.20 6.65
CA GLU A 144 18.36 0.76 6.88
C GLU A 144 16.97 0.13 7.00
N ILE A 145 16.77 -1.06 6.42
CA ILE A 145 15.53 -1.84 6.53
C ILE A 145 15.88 -3.28 6.90
N GLU A 146 15.51 -3.68 8.11
CA GLU A 146 15.62 -5.06 8.58
C GLU A 146 14.26 -5.77 8.32
N ILE A 147 14.20 -6.62 7.32
CA ILE A 147 12.99 -7.36 6.95
C ILE A 147 12.96 -8.68 7.70
N PHE A 148 11.84 -8.98 8.36
CA PHE A 148 11.60 -10.25 9.04
C PHE A 148 10.42 -10.98 8.40
N ASN A 149 10.59 -12.28 8.17
CA ASN A 149 9.51 -13.16 7.76
C ASN A 149 9.76 -14.58 8.27
N ILE A 150 8.69 -15.37 8.42
CA ILE A 150 8.82 -16.81 8.70
C ILE A 150 9.47 -17.51 7.51
N LYS A 151 10.24 -18.56 7.73
CA LYS A 151 10.87 -19.39 6.68
C LYS A 151 9.84 -20.29 6.00
N ASP A 152 8.92 -19.67 5.29
CA ASP A 152 7.94 -20.33 4.43
C ASP A 152 8.29 -20.16 2.94
N LYS A 153 7.37 -20.53 2.06
CA LYS A 153 7.52 -20.39 0.61
C LYS A 153 7.67 -18.93 0.12
N PHE A 154 7.42 -17.94 0.96
CA PHE A 154 7.55 -16.52 0.64
C PHE A 154 8.85 -15.91 1.16
N TYR A 155 9.68 -16.67 1.87
CA TYR A 155 10.95 -16.18 2.40
C TYR A 155 11.91 -15.74 1.30
N SER A 156 12.04 -16.53 0.23
CA SER A 156 12.87 -16.18 -0.92
C SER A 156 12.48 -14.88 -1.60
N ARG A 157 11.19 -14.52 -1.54
CA ARG A 157 10.73 -13.22 -2.03
C ARG A 157 11.30 -12.07 -1.20
N GLY A 158 11.48 -12.25 0.11
CA GLY A 158 12.15 -11.28 0.97
C GLY A 158 13.61 -11.08 0.57
N GLU A 159 14.32 -12.16 0.26
CA GLU A 159 15.70 -12.12 -0.25
C GLU A 159 15.77 -11.35 -1.58
N GLU A 160 14.84 -11.59 -2.50
CA GLU A 160 14.73 -10.85 -3.76
C GLU A 160 14.51 -9.35 -3.55
N ILE A 161 13.65 -8.97 -2.58
CA ILE A 161 13.38 -7.56 -2.23
C ILE A 161 14.64 -6.90 -1.68
N VAL A 162 15.35 -7.57 -0.77
CA VAL A 162 16.62 -7.11 -0.21
C VAL A 162 17.65 -6.87 -1.31
N ASP A 163 17.82 -7.82 -2.21
CA ASP A 163 18.72 -7.70 -3.35
C ASP A 163 18.36 -6.52 -4.26
N LEU A 164 17.06 -6.33 -4.54
CA LEU A 164 16.58 -5.20 -5.36
C LEU A 164 16.88 -3.86 -4.70
N ILE A 165 16.59 -3.72 -3.41
CA ILE A 165 16.85 -2.50 -2.65
C ILE A 165 18.33 -2.18 -2.65
N ASN A 166 19.19 -3.13 -2.26
CA ASN A 166 20.63 -2.94 -2.15
C ASN A 166 21.31 -2.64 -3.49
N LYS A 167 20.73 -3.10 -4.62
CA LYS A 167 21.27 -2.83 -5.96
C LYS A 167 20.84 -1.48 -6.53
N ASN A 168 19.67 -0.97 -6.15
CA ASN A 168 19.06 0.17 -6.82
C ASN A 168 18.93 1.43 -5.93
N THR A 169 19.28 1.33 -4.65
CA THR A 169 19.18 2.46 -3.71
C THR A 169 20.41 2.53 -2.80
N ASN A 170 20.52 3.60 -2.02
CA ASN A 170 21.52 3.73 -0.97
C ASN A 170 21.08 3.11 0.38
N CYS A 171 19.85 2.61 0.47
CA CYS A 171 19.33 1.94 1.65
C CYS A 171 20.00 0.58 1.83
N LYS A 172 20.37 0.25 3.08
CA LYS A 172 20.87 -1.07 3.43
C LYS A 172 19.73 -1.97 3.90
N ALA A 173 19.37 -2.93 3.11
CA ALA A 173 18.33 -3.90 3.47
C ALA A 173 18.94 -5.25 3.87
N THR A 174 18.30 -5.96 4.81
CA THR A 174 18.68 -7.29 5.30
C THR A 174 17.45 -8.18 5.45
N MET A 175 17.58 -9.48 5.18
CA MET A 175 16.52 -10.46 5.41
C MET A 175 16.82 -11.32 6.63
N ASN A 176 15.84 -11.46 7.52
CA ASN A 176 15.99 -12.15 8.80
C ASN A 176 14.85 -13.14 9.05
N ASP A 177 15.12 -14.19 9.84
CA ASP A 177 14.12 -15.15 10.27
C ASP A 177 13.28 -14.58 11.42
N LEU A 178 11.95 -14.50 11.23
CA LEU A 178 11.03 -14.06 12.27
C LEU A 178 10.98 -15.00 13.49
N ALA A 179 11.45 -16.24 13.33
CA ALA A 179 11.58 -17.18 14.46
C ALA A 179 12.70 -16.81 15.44
N ASP A 180 13.71 -16.05 14.99
CA ASP A 180 14.76 -15.51 15.84
C ASP A 180 14.25 -14.28 16.61
N LYS A 181 13.62 -14.53 17.74
CA LYS A 181 13.00 -13.49 18.56
C LYS A 181 14.02 -12.61 19.29
N ASP A 182 15.19 -13.14 19.59
CA ASP A 182 16.25 -12.37 20.23
C ASP A 182 16.81 -11.33 19.25
N LEU A 183 17.10 -11.74 18.03
CA LEU A 183 17.52 -10.83 16.96
C LEU A 183 16.41 -9.79 16.65
N LEU A 184 15.15 -10.22 16.55
CA LEU A 184 14.04 -9.29 16.32
C LEU A 184 13.98 -8.21 17.40
N LYS A 185 14.10 -8.60 18.68
CA LYS A 185 14.09 -7.67 19.81
C LYS A 185 15.28 -6.69 19.75
N GLU A 186 16.48 -7.21 19.46
CA GLU A 186 17.68 -6.39 19.28
C GLU A 186 17.46 -5.32 18.20
N LYS A 187 16.98 -5.75 17.02
CA LYS A 187 16.74 -4.85 15.89
C LYS A 187 15.64 -3.83 16.16
N MET A 188 14.56 -4.21 16.83
CA MET A 188 13.49 -3.28 17.24
C MET A 188 13.99 -2.21 18.21
N HIS A 189 14.87 -2.58 19.16
CA HIS A 189 15.48 -1.61 20.08
C HIS A 189 16.47 -0.66 19.37
N ALA A 190 17.08 -1.07 18.28
CA ALA A 190 17.98 -0.25 17.47
C ALA A 190 17.26 0.60 16.41
N ALA A 191 15.99 0.30 16.11
CA ALA A 191 15.22 0.95 15.04
C ALA A 191 14.55 2.25 15.50
N ASP A 192 14.26 3.13 14.55
CA ASP A 192 13.46 4.35 14.74
C ASP A 192 11.98 4.08 14.40
N LEU A 193 11.74 3.17 13.49
CA LEU A 193 10.42 2.82 12.95
C LEU A 193 10.22 1.30 12.89
N PHE A 194 9.07 0.84 13.35
CA PHE A 194 8.62 -0.54 13.21
C PHE A 194 7.32 -0.59 12.38
N CYS A 195 7.20 -1.56 11.49
CA CYS A 195 5.99 -1.82 10.73
C CYS A 195 5.66 -3.31 10.68
N ASP A 196 4.47 -3.68 11.11
CA ASP A 196 3.90 -4.97 10.77
C ASP A 196 3.08 -4.85 9.48
N ALA A 197 3.58 -5.46 8.41
CA ALA A 197 2.92 -5.47 7.10
C ALA A 197 2.41 -6.87 6.72
N THR A 198 1.99 -7.63 7.74
CA THR A 198 1.35 -8.93 7.59
C THR A 198 -0.17 -8.85 7.70
N GLY A 199 -0.84 -10.00 7.66
CA GLY A 199 -2.28 -10.11 7.96
C GLY A 199 -2.58 -10.52 9.41
N VAL A 200 -1.56 -10.60 10.28
CA VAL A 200 -1.75 -10.91 11.70
C VAL A 200 -2.39 -9.71 12.39
N GLY A 201 -3.40 -9.96 13.21
CA GLY A 201 -4.21 -8.89 13.83
C GLY A 201 -5.48 -8.54 13.04
N MET A 202 -5.65 -9.09 11.82
CA MET A 202 -6.85 -8.97 10.99
C MET A 202 -7.63 -10.30 10.98
N HIS A 203 -8.96 -10.25 10.77
CA HIS A 203 -9.79 -11.46 10.66
C HIS A 203 -9.19 -12.52 9.70
N PRO A 204 -9.06 -13.79 10.08
CA PRO A 204 -9.46 -14.42 11.35
C PRO A 204 -8.36 -14.49 12.43
N LEU A 205 -7.35 -13.64 12.39
CA LEU A 205 -6.16 -13.67 13.26
C LEU A 205 -6.13 -12.46 14.23
N GLU A 206 -7.30 -11.94 14.62
CA GLU A 206 -7.45 -10.69 15.38
C GLU A 206 -6.79 -10.74 16.76
N ASP A 207 -6.77 -11.93 17.37
CA ASP A 207 -6.23 -12.15 18.71
C ASP A 207 -4.72 -12.47 18.71
N LEU A 208 -4.09 -12.44 17.54
CA LEU A 208 -2.68 -12.78 17.39
C LEU A 208 -1.81 -11.54 17.21
N SER A 209 -0.53 -11.69 17.56
CA SER A 209 0.54 -10.72 17.33
C SER A 209 1.81 -11.44 16.86
N ASN A 210 2.56 -10.82 15.95
CA ASN A 210 3.90 -11.27 15.59
C ASN A 210 4.94 -10.96 16.68
N ILE A 211 4.61 -10.02 17.59
CA ILE A 211 5.45 -9.61 18.70
C ILE A 211 5.02 -10.38 19.97
N PRO A 212 5.95 -11.06 20.66
CA PRO A 212 5.63 -11.90 21.81
C PRO A 212 5.05 -11.12 23.00
N ASP A 213 5.65 -9.97 23.34
CA ASP A 213 5.28 -9.20 24.52
C ASP A 213 5.73 -7.72 24.40
N PRO A 214 5.26 -6.81 25.30
CA PRO A 214 5.60 -5.38 25.25
C PRO A 214 7.09 -5.05 25.36
N SER A 215 7.93 -5.92 25.90
CA SER A 215 9.36 -5.64 26.09
C SER A 215 10.16 -5.54 24.79
N PHE A 216 9.55 -5.85 23.65
CA PHE A 216 10.14 -5.67 22.32
C PHE A 216 10.11 -4.21 21.86
N PHE A 217 9.24 -3.39 22.43
CA PHE A 217 9.10 -1.99 22.07
C PHE A 217 9.91 -1.10 23.02
N LYS A 218 10.60 -0.12 22.47
CA LYS A 218 11.16 0.99 23.22
C LYS A 218 10.23 2.21 23.13
N LYS A 219 10.23 3.06 24.14
CA LYS A 219 9.27 4.15 24.29
C LYS A 219 9.23 5.15 23.13
N ASP A 220 10.37 5.42 22.50
CA ASP A 220 10.53 6.35 21.39
C ASP A 220 10.36 5.72 20.01
N LEU A 221 10.04 4.41 19.93
CA LEU A 221 9.80 3.71 18.68
C LEU A 221 8.49 4.19 18.05
N ILE A 222 8.56 4.56 16.77
CA ILE A 222 7.38 4.78 15.96
C ILE A 222 6.87 3.41 15.51
N VAL A 223 5.60 3.11 15.82
CA VAL A 223 4.99 1.80 15.56
C VAL A 223 3.87 1.95 14.55
N THR A 224 3.90 1.13 13.52
CA THR A 224 2.88 1.12 12.46
C THR A 224 2.37 -0.28 12.19
N ASP A 225 1.11 -0.37 11.80
CA ASP A 225 0.45 -1.59 11.35
C ASP A 225 -0.25 -1.30 10.01
N THR A 226 -0.17 -2.23 9.07
CA THR A 226 -0.95 -2.11 7.83
C THR A 226 -2.39 -2.56 7.97
N VAL A 227 -2.73 -3.23 9.06
CA VAL A 227 -4.10 -3.60 9.42
C VAL A 227 -4.88 -2.33 9.81
N TYR A 228 -6.09 -2.19 9.25
CA TYR A 228 -7.01 -1.08 9.53
C TYR A 228 -8.35 -1.56 10.14
N ALA A 229 -8.61 -2.86 10.11
CA ALA A 229 -9.78 -3.48 10.73
C ALA A 229 -9.36 -4.81 11.40
N PRO A 230 -9.36 -4.87 12.74
CA PRO A 230 -9.81 -3.86 13.71
C PRO A 230 -8.95 -2.58 13.68
N ARG A 231 -9.45 -1.48 14.26
CA ARG A 231 -8.69 -0.22 14.33
C ARG A 231 -7.48 -0.30 15.27
N GLU A 232 -7.48 -1.24 16.18
CA GLU A 232 -6.41 -1.47 17.14
C GLU A 232 -6.14 -2.97 17.27
N THR A 233 -4.96 -3.39 16.83
CA THR A 233 -4.52 -4.79 16.91
C THR A 233 -3.88 -5.10 18.27
N VAL A 234 -3.66 -6.39 18.55
CA VAL A 234 -2.92 -6.83 19.76
C VAL A 234 -1.51 -6.21 19.80
N MET A 235 -0.81 -6.19 18.67
CA MET A 235 0.51 -5.59 18.55
C MET A 235 0.49 -4.10 18.92
N MET A 236 -0.49 -3.34 18.46
CA MET A 236 -0.63 -1.91 18.80
C MET A 236 -0.89 -1.69 20.30
N LYS A 237 -1.68 -2.56 20.94
CA LYS A 237 -1.89 -2.53 22.40
C LYS A 237 -0.60 -2.79 23.17
N GLN A 238 0.18 -3.79 22.76
CA GLN A 238 1.50 -4.09 23.33
C GLN A 238 2.46 -2.89 23.22
N ALA A 239 2.48 -2.21 22.07
CA ALA A 239 3.30 -1.01 21.87
C ALA A 239 2.89 0.13 22.81
N LYS A 240 1.59 0.38 22.97
CA LYS A 240 1.08 1.40 23.90
C LYS A 240 1.37 1.05 25.36
N GLU A 241 1.25 -0.22 25.74
CA GLU A 241 1.61 -0.72 27.07
C GLU A 241 3.10 -0.49 27.36
N ALA A 242 3.99 -0.64 26.37
CA ALA A 242 5.41 -0.33 26.48
C ALA A 242 5.72 1.19 26.54
N GLY A 243 4.70 2.03 26.35
CA GLY A 243 4.81 3.49 26.42
C GLY A 243 5.12 4.17 25.08
N CYS A 244 4.96 3.48 23.94
CA CYS A 244 5.08 4.14 22.63
C CYS A 244 3.95 5.17 22.45
N GLU A 245 4.31 6.39 22.09
CA GLU A 245 3.36 7.49 21.89
C GLU A 245 2.86 7.56 20.43
N LYS A 246 3.72 7.15 19.48
CA LYS A 246 3.44 7.19 18.03
C LYS A 246 3.08 5.80 17.52
N VAL A 247 1.79 5.46 17.62
CA VAL A 247 1.26 4.13 17.21
C VAL A 247 0.14 4.35 16.19
N PHE A 248 0.35 3.92 14.94
CA PHE A 248 -0.55 4.16 13.82
C PHE A 248 -1.03 2.86 13.19
N ASN A 249 -2.30 2.81 12.78
CA ASN A 249 -2.88 1.71 12.02
C ASN A 249 -2.87 1.97 10.51
N GLY A 250 -3.35 1.01 9.72
CA GLY A 250 -3.36 1.05 8.26
C GLY A 250 -4.35 2.05 7.63
N MET A 251 -5.16 2.78 8.41
CA MET A 251 -6.14 3.74 7.88
C MET A 251 -5.47 4.88 7.11
N GLY A 252 -4.35 5.39 7.62
CA GLY A 252 -3.59 6.42 6.93
C GLY A 252 -3.10 5.96 5.55
N MET A 253 -2.46 4.78 5.50
CA MET A 253 -2.03 4.17 4.23
C MET A 253 -3.20 3.99 3.27
N MET A 254 -4.34 3.47 3.76
CA MET A 254 -5.54 3.26 2.95
C MET A 254 -6.08 4.58 2.38
N LEU A 255 -6.11 5.65 3.18
CA LEU A 255 -6.55 6.98 2.74
C LEU A 255 -5.59 7.55 1.68
N PHE A 256 -4.31 7.69 2.03
CA PHE A 256 -3.37 8.42 1.19
C PHE A 256 -3.06 7.71 -0.13
N GLN A 257 -3.07 6.36 -0.19
CA GLN A 257 -2.94 5.66 -1.47
C GLN A 257 -4.09 6.01 -2.44
N ALA A 258 -5.30 6.24 -1.91
CA ALA A 258 -6.44 6.64 -2.72
C ALA A 258 -6.36 8.11 -3.16
N LEU A 259 -5.96 9.01 -2.25
CA LEU A 259 -5.79 10.43 -2.57
C LEU A 259 -4.69 10.65 -3.63
N ILE A 260 -3.57 9.93 -3.52
CA ILE A 260 -2.49 9.95 -4.52
C ILE A 260 -3.00 9.44 -5.87
N ALA A 261 -3.77 8.34 -5.89
CA ALA A 261 -4.37 7.84 -7.11
C ALA A 261 -5.31 8.88 -7.75
N ILE A 262 -6.16 9.55 -6.98
CA ILE A 262 -7.04 10.63 -7.45
C ILE A 262 -6.22 11.78 -8.04
N LYS A 263 -5.15 12.20 -7.36
CA LYS A 263 -4.24 13.25 -7.86
C LYS A 263 -3.59 12.85 -9.18
N LEU A 264 -3.13 11.61 -9.29
CA LEU A 264 -2.56 11.07 -10.54
C LEU A 264 -3.60 11.06 -11.68
N TYR A 265 -4.85 10.69 -11.40
CA TYR A 265 -5.93 10.69 -12.40
C TYR A 265 -6.33 12.10 -12.81
N THR A 266 -6.52 13.00 -11.87
CA THR A 266 -7.17 14.30 -12.12
C THR A 266 -6.20 15.47 -12.23
N GLY A 267 -4.99 15.34 -11.69
CA GLY A 267 -4.03 16.43 -11.49
C GLY A 267 -4.44 17.41 -10.38
N LYS A 268 -5.48 17.09 -9.60
CA LYS A 268 -6.01 17.95 -8.55
C LYS A 268 -5.75 17.35 -7.18
N ASP A 269 -5.42 18.19 -6.22
CA ASP A 269 -5.35 17.81 -4.81
C ASP A 269 -6.75 17.54 -4.25
N THR A 270 -6.82 16.60 -3.32
CA THR A 270 -8.06 16.25 -2.62
C THR A 270 -8.04 16.87 -1.23
N PRO A 271 -9.17 17.37 -0.70
CA PRO A 271 -9.24 17.95 0.63
C PRO A 271 -9.06 16.84 1.69
N VAL A 272 -7.84 16.72 2.21
CA VAL A 272 -7.43 15.66 3.15
C VAL A 272 -8.28 15.68 4.40
N ASP A 273 -8.45 16.84 5.03
CA ASP A 273 -9.20 16.98 6.29
C ASP A 273 -10.66 16.55 6.15
N TYR A 274 -11.29 16.90 5.03
CA TYR A 274 -12.66 16.45 4.74
C TYR A 274 -12.73 14.94 4.62
N MET A 275 -11.73 14.31 3.97
CA MET A 275 -11.70 12.86 3.82
C MET A 275 -11.40 12.16 5.15
N LYS A 276 -10.51 12.70 5.97
CA LYS A 276 -10.25 12.21 7.33
C LYS A 276 -11.54 12.26 8.17
N GLU A 277 -12.24 13.40 8.18
CA GLU A 277 -13.53 13.54 8.87
C GLU A 277 -14.56 12.47 8.45
N LYS A 278 -14.71 12.24 7.13
CA LYS A 278 -15.68 11.26 6.62
C LYS A 278 -15.30 9.81 6.94
N LEU A 279 -14.03 9.53 7.13
CA LEU A 279 -13.52 8.20 7.55
C LEU A 279 -13.46 8.07 9.07
N GLY A 280 -13.64 9.16 9.82
CA GLY A 280 -13.54 9.18 11.27
C GLY A 280 -12.11 8.90 11.78
N ILE A 281 -11.13 9.50 11.13
CA ILE A 281 -9.69 9.41 11.47
C ILE A 281 -9.07 10.79 11.54
#